data_cf0178d93e6b84beb7259a36924d431a
#
_entry.id   cf0178d93e6b84beb7259a36924d431a
#
_cell.length_a   1.000
_cell.length_b   1.000
_cell.length_c   1.000
_cell.angle_alpha   90.00
_cell.angle_beta   90.00
_cell.angle_gamma   90.00
#
_symmetry.space_group_name_H-M   'P 1'
#
loop_
_entity.id
_entity.type
_entity.pdbx_description
1 polymer ?
#
loop_
_entity_poly.entity_id
_entity_poly.type
_entity_poly.pdbx_seq_one_letter_code
_entity_poly.pdbx_strand_id
1 'polypeptide(L)'
;MGSQPKRAAQEGAFETALSLLHRRGRIDALGTGGPELDGLIGGLEPGLFYLFYGSEDGGLPDELLLRLLVEAAARGRAVYLVCGNYRRSRTVLDSERLLSLIDGAGLDPDDALSRIHVVCAFSERHLIRAPDLVEEVLGRVDGVALVAVQQLAKLFHGRLALRREDPSEFTGVVSRLRELCFERGVVLAASCRPSGRGRPAPEPEGGSFLRHAANVIVYLRASRRGGTVSAYLVKHPDSARSGRMVSFSEEGWAWGG
;
A
#
# COMPACT_ATOMS: atom_id res chain seq x y z
N MET A 1 17.96 -42.37 -9.05
CA MET A 1 18.28 -41.26 -9.96
C MET A 1 16.94 -40.66 -10.41
N GLY A 2 16.44 -39.69 -9.72
CA GLY A 2 15.18 -39.01 -10.00
C GLY A 2 15.50 -37.58 -10.43
N SER A 3 15.28 -37.29 -11.72
CA SER A 3 15.45 -35.97 -12.31
C SER A 3 14.34 -35.03 -11.83
N GLN A 4 14.73 -33.98 -11.10
CA GLN A 4 13.86 -32.85 -10.82
C GLN A 4 13.54 -32.13 -12.15
N PRO A 5 12.28 -31.71 -12.38
CA PRO A 5 11.96 -30.86 -13.53
C PRO A 5 12.54 -29.47 -13.29
N LYS A 6 13.44 -29.05 -14.18
CA LYS A 6 13.91 -27.66 -14.28
C LYS A 6 12.70 -26.75 -14.44
N ARG A 7 12.51 -25.80 -13.51
CA ARG A 7 11.62 -24.65 -13.71
C ARG A 7 12.08 -23.93 -14.99
N ALA A 8 11.31 -24.05 -16.05
CA ALA A 8 11.47 -23.26 -17.26
C ALA A 8 11.27 -21.78 -16.87
N ALA A 9 12.26 -20.94 -17.18
CA ALA A 9 12.12 -19.51 -17.20
C ALA A 9 10.90 -19.18 -18.08
N GLN A 10 9.92 -18.47 -17.56
CA GLN A 10 8.80 -17.95 -18.33
C GLN A 10 9.33 -16.88 -19.29
N GLU A 11 9.75 -17.29 -20.48
CA GLU A 11 9.76 -16.42 -21.65
C GLU A 11 8.34 -15.92 -21.87
N GLY A 12 8.18 -14.62 -22.16
CA GLY A 12 6.92 -13.90 -22.23
C GLY A 12 5.80 -14.71 -22.88
N ALA A 13 4.92 -15.28 -22.04
CA ALA A 13 3.81 -16.07 -22.52
C ALA A 13 2.76 -15.14 -23.11
N PHE A 14 2.54 -15.21 -24.42
CA PHE A 14 1.39 -14.59 -25.05
C PHE A 14 0.13 -15.26 -24.53
N GLU A 15 -0.71 -14.49 -23.85
CA GLU A 15 -1.99 -14.94 -23.33
C GLU A 15 -3.13 -14.38 -24.20
N THR A 16 -4.18 -15.16 -24.43
CA THR A 16 -5.34 -14.67 -25.19
C THR A 16 -6.13 -13.65 -24.36
N ALA A 17 -6.79 -12.69 -25.02
CA ALA A 17 -7.67 -11.73 -24.33
C ALA A 17 -8.77 -12.42 -23.50
N LEU A 18 -9.24 -13.59 -23.95
CA LEU A 18 -10.22 -14.41 -23.23
C LEU A 18 -9.63 -15.00 -21.94
N SER A 19 -8.40 -15.52 -22.00
CA SER A 19 -7.70 -16.02 -20.81
C SER A 19 -7.45 -14.92 -19.80
N LEU A 20 -7.04 -13.72 -20.27
CA LEU A 20 -6.90 -12.53 -19.43
C LEU A 20 -8.22 -12.13 -18.77
N LEU A 21 -9.33 -12.17 -19.51
CA LEU A 21 -10.66 -11.85 -18.97
C LEU A 21 -11.10 -12.86 -17.91
N HIS A 22 -10.90 -14.17 -18.15
CA HIS A 22 -11.21 -15.23 -17.20
C HIS A 22 -10.33 -15.17 -15.94
N ARG A 23 -9.06 -14.79 -16.09
CA ARG A 23 -8.15 -14.59 -14.96
C ARG A 23 -8.59 -13.41 -14.10
N ARG A 24 -9.00 -12.28 -14.71
CA ARG A 24 -9.56 -11.12 -13.98
C ARG A 24 -10.80 -11.46 -13.16
N GLY A 25 -11.67 -12.34 -13.65
CA GLY A 25 -12.83 -12.81 -12.91
C GLY A 25 -12.52 -13.74 -11.73
N ARG A 26 -11.24 -14.14 -11.55
CA ARG A 26 -10.74 -15.01 -10.46
C ARG A 26 -9.69 -14.33 -9.59
N ILE A 27 -9.49 -13.02 -9.76
CA ILE A 27 -8.53 -12.29 -8.92
C ILE A 27 -9.10 -12.21 -7.50
N ASP A 28 -8.42 -12.87 -6.57
CA ASP A 28 -8.72 -12.80 -5.15
C ASP A 28 -8.17 -11.47 -4.63
N ALA A 29 -8.98 -10.42 -4.70
CA ALA A 29 -8.60 -9.09 -4.25
C ALA A 29 -8.45 -9.07 -2.73
N LEU A 30 -7.44 -8.37 -2.24
CA LEU A 30 -7.27 -8.12 -0.81
C LEU A 30 -8.31 -7.09 -0.36
N GLY A 31 -9.07 -7.38 0.70
CA GLY A 31 -9.99 -6.42 1.30
C GLY A 31 -9.25 -5.32 2.05
N THR A 32 -9.95 -4.21 2.30
CA THR A 32 -9.45 -3.12 3.16
C THR A 32 -9.84 -3.29 4.63
N GLY A 33 -10.66 -4.31 4.92
CA GLY A 33 -11.31 -4.48 6.22
C GLY A 33 -12.54 -3.60 6.42
N GLY A 34 -12.95 -2.83 5.39
CA GLY A 34 -14.13 -1.95 5.43
C GLY A 34 -14.97 -2.07 4.16
N PRO A 35 -16.24 -2.54 4.27
CA PRO A 35 -17.09 -2.81 3.10
C PRO A 35 -17.37 -1.57 2.25
N GLU A 36 -17.44 -0.39 2.84
CA GLU A 36 -17.65 0.87 2.12
C GLU A 36 -16.45 1.22 1.23
N LEU A 37 -15.24 1.06 1.77
CA LEU A 37 -14.02 1.34 1.02
C LEU A 37 -13.79 0.27 -0.06
N ASP A 38 -14.07 -1.00 0.26
CA ASP A 38 -14.03 -2.09 -0.72
C ASP A 38 -15.05 -1.87 -1.84
N GLY A 39 -16.26 -1.43 -1.52
CA GLY A 39 -17.28 -1.05 -2.50
C GLY A 39 -16.83 0.10 -3.41
N LEU A 40 -16.07 1.07 -2.86
CA LEU A 40 -15.56 2.21 -3.61
C LEU A 40 -14.44 1.81 -4.58
N ILE A 41 -13.42 1.07 -4.12
CA ILE A 41 -12.23 0.73 -4.90
C ILE A 41 -12.30 -0.63 -5.60
N GLY A 42 -13.18 -1.54 -5.18
CA GLY A 42 -13.29 -2.90 -5.70
C GLY A 42 -12.34 -3.91 -5.05
N GLY A 43 -11.77 -3.57 -3.87
CA GLY A 43 -10.67 -4.31 -3.26
C GLY A 43 -9.31 -3.98 -3.88
N LEU A 44 -8.24 -4.59 -3.37
CA LEU A 44 -6.88 -4.37 -3.86
C LEU A 44 -6.46 -5.56 -4.74
N GLU A 45 -6.36 -5.32 -6.04
CA GLU A 45 -5.95 -6.33 -7.03
C GLU A 45 -4.42 -6.52 -7.03
N PRO A 46 -3.92 -7.77 -7.07
CA PRO A 46 -2.50 -8.06 -7.21
C PRO A 46 -1.86 -7.37 -8.43
N GLY A 47 -0.65 -6.89 -8.27
CA GLY A 47 0.11 -6.20 -9.32
C GLY A 47 -0.28 -4.73 -9.53
N LEU A 48 -1.30 -4.21 -8.82
CA LEU A 48 -1.65 -2.78 -8.88
C LEU A 48 -1.01 -2.00 -7.74
N PHE A 49 -0.79 -0.71 -7.99
CA PHE A 49 -0.28 0.25 -7.03
C PHE A 49 -1.40 1.17 -6.52
N TYR A 50 -1.66 1.10 -5.22
CA TYR A 50 -2.63 1.90 -4.48
C TYR A 50 -1.92 2.97 -3.67
N LEU A 51 -2.34 4.22 -3.82
CA LEU A 51 -1.82 5.35 -3.06
C LEU A 51 -2.93 5.93 -2.18
N PHE A 52 -2.73 5.88 -0.87
CA PHE A 52 -3.61 6.46 0.12
C PHE A 52 -2.96 7.71 0.71
N TYR A 53 -3.70 8.81 0.77
CA TYR A 53 -3.18 10.02 1.40
C TYR A 53 -4.28 10.76 2.16
N GLY A 54 -3.89 11.56 3.13
CA GLY A 54 -4.85 12.19 4.04
C GLY A 54 -4.19 13.17 4.97
N SER A 55 -4.59 13.22 6.24
CA SER A 55 -4.11 14.20 7.20
C SER A 55 -2.59 14.42 7.20
N GLU A 56 -2.17 15.63 7.58
CA GLU A 56 -0.75 16.02 7.60
C GLU A 56 0.12 15.10 8.49
N ASP A 57 -0.48 14.49 9.51
CA ASP A 57 0.19 13.59 10.44
C ASP A 57 0.27 12.13 9.96
N GLY A 58 -0.30 11.82 8.80
CA GLY A 58 -0.33 10.47 8.24
C GLY A 58 -1.38 9.54 8.87
N GLY A 59 -2.12 9.98 9.88
CA GLY A 59 -2.97 9.14 10.73
C GLY A 59 -3.84 8.13 9.98
N LEU A 60 -4.86 8.57 9.22
CA LEU A 60 -5.78 7.66 8.52
C LEU A 60 -5.12 6.79 7.43
N PRO A 61 -4.24 7.33 6.55
CA PRO A 61 -3.56 6.50 5.56
C PRO A 61 -2.64 5.46 6.18
N ASP A 62 -1.92 5.80 7.25
CA ASP A 62 -1.02 4.86 7.93
C ASP A 62 -1.83 3.80 8.71
N GLU A 63 -2.94 4.20 9.34
CA GLU A 63 -3.90 3.27 9.97
C GLU A 63 -4.45 2.26 8.95
N LEU A 64 -4.83 2.72 7.76
CA LEU A 64 -5.28 1.83 6.69
C LEU A 64 -4.18 0.83 6.30
N LEU A 65 -2.91 1.26 6.20
CA LEU A 65 -1.82 0.33 5.90
C LEU A 65 -1.68 -0.75 6.98
N LEU A 66 -1.80 -0.41 8.27
CA LEU A 66 -1.76 -1.40 9.35
C LEU A 66 -2.89 -2.43 9.21
N ARG A 67 -4.09 -1.99 8.84
CA ARG A 67 -5.22 -2.90 8.57
C ARG A 67 -4.95 -3.82 7.38
N LEU A 68 -4.42 -3.28 6.30
CA LEU A 68 -4.04 -4.07 5.13
C LEU A 68 -2.97 -5.11 5.46
N LEU A 69 -2.05 -4.82 6.40
CA LEU A 69 -1.08 -5.80 6.89
C LEU A 69 -1.77 -6.96 7.61
N VAL A 70 -2.77 -6.68 8.44
CA VAL A 70 -3.55 -7.70 9.16
C VAL A 70 -4.38 -8.54 8.18
N GLU A 71 -5.05 -7.91 7.22
CA GLU A 71 -5.79 -8.60 6.15
C GLU A 71 -4.86 -9.52 5.32
N ALA A 72 -3.68 -9.03 4.97
CA ALA A 72 -2.70 -9.82 4.23
C ALA A 72 -2.15 -10.98 5.09
N ALA A 73 -1.89 -10.76 6.39
CA ALA A 73 -1.42 -11.79 7.31
C ALA A 73 -2.48 -12.89 7.55
N ALA A 74 -3.76 -12.55 7.51
CA ALA A 74 -4.84 -13.53 7.62
C ALA A 74 -4.88 -14.54 6.46
N ARG A 75 -4.40 -14.15 5.27
CA ARG A 75 -4.48 -14.94 4.03
C ARG A 75 -3.13 -15.42 3.50
N GLY A 76 -2.04 -14.77 3.92
CA GLY A 76 -0.69 -15.02 3.42
C GLY A 76 0.35 -14.27 4.24
N ARG A 77 1.19 -13.50 3.56
CA ARG A 77 2.26 -12.70 4.17
C ARG A 77 2.28 -11.29 3.62
N ALA A 78 2.91 -10.39 4.37
CA ALA A 78 3.09 -9.00 3.96
C ALA A 78 4.54 -8.55 4.17
N VAL A 79 4.96 -7.57 3.36
CA VAL A 79 6.18 -6.78 3.59
C VAL A 79 5.75 -5.36 3.97
N TYR A 80 6.27 -4.85 5.08
CA TYR A 80 6.02 -3.50 5.54
C TYR A 80 7.29 -2.67 5.49
N LEU A 81 7.38 -1.78 4.50
CA LEU A 81 8.46 -0.80 4.38
C LEU A 81 8.07 0.48 5.13
N VAL A 82 8.77 0.74 6.23
CA VAL A 82 8.54 1.91 7.07
C VAL A 82 9.54 3.01 6.74
N CYS A 83 9.04 4.16 6.27
CA CYS A 83 9.84 5.33 5.99
C CYS A 83 9.71 6.35 7.13
N GLY A 84 10.77 6.59 7.88
CA GLY A 84 10.70 7.50 9.00
C GLY A 84 12.04 7.86 9.63
N ASN A 85 12.03 8.91 10.45
CA ASN A 85 13.19 9.27 11.25
C ASN A 85 13.21 8.45 12.53
N TYR A 86 14.34 7.78 12.80
CA TYR A 86 14.57 7.15 14.09
C TYR A 86 14.62 8.23 15.19
N ARG A 87 13.66 8.19 16.08
CA ARG A 87 13.68 8.97 17.33
C ARG A 87 13.60 7.99 18.50
N ARG A 88 14.49 8.14 19.48
CA ARG A 88 14.58 7.30 20.69
C ARG A 88 13.24 7.11 21.44
N SER A 89 12.29 8.03 21.26
CA SER A 89 11.02 8.06 21.99
C SER A 89 9.80 7.60 21.16
N ARG A 90 9.99 7.22 19.89
CA ARG A 90 8.89 6.70 19.05
C ARG A 90 9.39 5.50 18.27
N THR A 91 8.74 4.37 18.46
CA THR A 91 8.86 3.20 17.61
C THR A 91 8.43 3.56 16.18
N VAL A 92 9.18 3.10 15.20
CA VAL A 92 8.87 3.36 13.77
C VAL A 92 7.60 2.64 13.36
N LEU A 93 7.31 1.51 14.01
CA LEU A 93 6.08 0.72 13.91
C LEU A 93 5.23 0.96 15.16
N ASP A 94 3.98 1.34 14.97
CA ASP A 94 2.99 1.36 16.06
C ASP A 94 2.57 -0.08 16.39
N SER A 95 3.38 -0.72 17.24
CA SER A 95 3.19 -2.12 17.62
C SER A 95 1.94 -2.33 18.47
N GLU A 96 1.59 -1.38 19.33
CA GLU A 96 0.40 -1.46 20.16
C GLU A 96 -0.87 -1.42 19.30
N ARG A 97 -0.89 -0.51 18.33
CA ARG A 97 -1.99 -0.42 17.39
C ARG A 97 -2.09 -1.66 16.50
N LEU A 98 -0.97 -2.17 15.99
CA LEU A 98 -0.97 -3.37 15.17
C LEU A 98 -1.48 -4.59 15.96
N LEU A 99 -1.07 -4.77 17.20
CA LEU A 99 -1.57 -5.83 18.08
C LEU A 99 -3.07 -5.69 18.34
N SER A 100 -3.56 -4.49 18.60
CA SER A 100 -5.00 -4.23 18.77
C SER A 100 -5.81 -4.60 17.52
N LEU A 101 -5.27 -4.35 16.32
CA LEU A 101 -5.92 -4.72 15.06
C LEU A 101 -5.90 -6.23 14.82
N ILE A 102 -4.82 -6.93 15.18
CA ILE A 102 -4.70 -8.39 15.10
C ILE A 102 -5.71 -9.05 16.03
N ASP A 103 -5.82 -8.57 17.28
CA ASP A 103 -6.79 -9.04 18.26
C ASP A 103 -8.23 -8.82 17.78
N GLY A 104 -8.53 -7.61 17.29
CA GLY A 104 -9.83 -7.27 16.71
C GLY A 104 -10.21 -8.12 15.48
N ALA A 105 -9.22 -8.63 14.75
CA ALA A 105 -9.41 -9.57 13.64
C ALA A 105 -9.58 -11.03 14.10
N GLY A 106 -9.44 -11.32 15.39
CA GLY A 106 -9.49 -12.67 15.94
C GLY A 106 -8.33 -13.57 15.51
N LEU A 107 -7.18 -12.99 15.16
CA LEU A 107 -5.98 -13.72 14.78
C LEU A 107 -5.07 -13.96 15.98
N ASP A 108 -4.32 -15.06 15.94
CA ASP A 108 -3.25 -15.29 16.89
C ASP A 108 -2.11 -14.27 16.67
N PRO A 109 -1.70 -13.50 17.69
CA PRO A 109 -0.71 -12.43 17.53
C PRO A 109 0.65 -12.92 17.05
N ASP A 110 1.17 -14.03 17.58
CA ASP A 110 2.48 -14.56 17.23
C ASP A 110 2.50 -15.08 15.79
N ASP A 111 1.44 -15.78 15.38
CA ASP A 111 1.29 -16.25 14.02
C ASP A 111 1.14 -15.09 13.03
N ALA A 112 0.27 -14.11 13.30
CA ALA A 112 0.07 -12.94 12.43
C ALA A 112 1.35 -12.10 12.30
N LEU A 113 2.04 -11.81 13.41
CA LEU A 113 3.29 -11.05 13.40
C LEU A 113 4.41 -11.80 12.65
N SER A 114 4.48 -13.14 12.74
CA SER A 114 5.47 -13.95 12.02
C SER A 114 5.31 -13.88 10.49
N ARG A 115 4.15 -13.45 10.01
CA ARG A 115 3.81 -13.28 8.58
C ARG A 115 4.05 -11.86 8.06
N ILE A 116 4.44 -10.91 8.92
CA ILE A 116 4.70 -9.51 8.54
C ILE A 116 6.20 -9.25 8.59
N HIS A 117 6.83 -9.08 7.43
CA HIS A 117 8.25 -8.79 7.29
C HIS A 117 8.48 -7.29 7.26
N VAL A 118 9.29 -6.74 8.17
CA VAL A 118 9.51 -5.30 8.30
C VAL A 118 10.84 -4.90 7.69
N VAL A 119 10.80 -3.91 6.78
CA VAL A 119 11.96 -3.22 6.21
C VAL A 119 11.93 -1.77 6.67
N CYS A 120 13.04 -1.24 7.18
CA CYS A 120 13.11 0.13 7.70
C CYS A 120 14.01 1.02 6.86
N ALA A 121 13.51 2.19 6.48
CA ALA A 121 14.28 3.26 5.82
C ALA A 121 14.28 4.52 6.70
N PHE A 122 15.46 4.90 7.21
CA PHE A 122 15.64 6.08 8.10
C PHE A 122 16.31 7.27 7.42
N SER A 123 16.65 7.15 6.14
CA SER A 123 17.25 8.19 5.32
C SER A 123 16.91 7.97 3.86
N GLU A 124 17.11 9.01 3.01
CA GLU A 124 16.98 8.88 1.56
C GLU A 124 17.82 7.71 1.02
N ARG A 125 19.07 7.57 1.49
CA ARG A 125 19.97 6.49 1.08
C ARG A 125 19.41 5.09 1.45
N HIS A 126 18.78 4.96 2.61
CA HIS A 126 18.12 3.70 2.99
C HIS A 126 16.90 3.43 2.11
N LEU A 127 16.12 4.46 1.79
CA LEU A 127 14.95 4.29 0.92
C LEU A 127 15.34 3.95 -0.51
N ILE A 128 16.44 4.51 -1.05
CA ILE A 128 16.98 4.16 -2.36
C ILE A 128 17.33 2.67 -2.45
N ARG A 129 17.82 2.07 -1.36
CA ARG A 129 18.16 0.64 -1.30
C ARG A 129 17.00 -0.26 -0.88
N ALA A 130 15.90 0.30 -0.42
CA ALA A 130 14.78 -0.48 0.09
C ALA A 130 14.15 -1.43 -0.96
N PRO A 131 14.05 -1.08 -2.26
CA PRO A 131 13.57 -2.02 -3.27
C PRO A 131 14.39 -3.32 -3.34
N ASP A 132 15.72 -3.26 -3.18
CA ASP A 132 16.59 -4.44 -3.20
C ASP A 132 16.28 -5.36 -2.00
N LEU A 133 16.04 -4.78 -0.81
CA LEU A 133 15.65 -5.52 0.37
C LEU A 133 14.25 -6.14 0.24
N VAL A 134 13.31 -5.42 -0.37
CA VAL A 134 11.97 -5.95 -0.67
C VAL A 134 12.08 -7.11 -1.66
N GLU A 135 12.90 -6.98 -2.70
CA GLU A 135 13.15 -8.04 -3.68
C GLU A 135 13.74 -9.29 -3.01
N GLU A 136 14.68 -9.11 -2.09
CA GLU A 136 15.27 -10.20 -1.31
C GLU A 136 14.21 -10.95 -0.49
N VAL A 137 13.31 -10.23 0.21
CA VAL A 137 12.20 -10.85 0.95
C VAL A 137 11.26 -11.58 -0.01
N LEU A 138 10.84 -10.94 -1.12
CA LEU A 138 9.97 -11.56 -2.11
C LEU A 138 10.59 -12.79 -2.80
N GLY A 139 11.93 -12.88 -2.82
CA GLY A 139 12.67 -14.03 -3.34
C GLY A 139 12.79 -15.21 -2.38
N ARG A 140 12.70 -14.94 -1.06
CA ARG A 140 12.89 -15.95 0.01
C ARG A 140 11.59 -16.41 0.64
N VAL A 141 10.54 -15.59 0.54
CA VAL A 141 9.26 -15.78 1.24
C VAL A 141 8.14 -15.99 0.23
N ASP A 142 7.54 -17.16 0.24
CA ASP A 142 6.39 -17.46 -0.59
C ASP A 142 5.08 -16.91 0.00
N GLY A 143 4.10 -16.64 -0.87
CA GLY A 143 2.75 -16.24 -0.45
C GLY A 143 2.66 -14.80 0.06
N VAL A 144 3.56 -13.91 -0.33
CA VAL A 144 3.43 -12.47 -0.05
C VAL A 144 2.29 -11.90 -0.90
N ALA A 145 1.27 -11.37 -0.25
CA ALA A 145 0.10 -10.76 -0.89
C ALA A 145 0.22 -9.23 -1.00
N LEU A 146 0.98 -8.60 -0.10
CA LEU A 146 1.05 -7.15 0.05
C LEU A 146 2.48 -6.67 0.32
N VAL A 147 2.87 -5.61 -0.38
CA VAL A 147 3.96 -4.70 0.02
C VAL A 147 3.32 -3.38 0.42
N ALA A 148 3.35 -3.06 1.70
CA ALA A 148 2.86 -1.79 2.25
C ALA A 148 4.03 -0.84 2.50
N VAL A 149 3.91 0.42 2.07
CA VAL A 149 4.97 1.44 2.22
C VAL A 149 4.43 2.64 2.97
N GLN A 150 4.86 2.79 4.23
CA GLN A 150 4.44 3.91 5.06
C GLN A 150 5.18 5.19 4.69
N GLN A 151 4.42 6.27 4.42
CA GLN A 151 4.96 7.61 4.19
C GLN A 151 6.05 7.66 3.10
N LEU A 152 5.76 7.08 1.94
CA LEU A 152 6.70 6.87 0.82
C LEU A 152 7.51 8.12 0.44
N ALA A 153 6.88 9.31 0.43
CA ALA A 153 7.53 10.58 0.05
C ALA A 153 8.29 11.26 1.21
N LYS A 154 8.10 10.83 2.46
CA LYS A 154 8.54 11.56 3.67
C LYS A 154 10.04 11.87 3.71
N LEU A 155 10.87 10.92 3.32
CA LEU A 155 12.33 11.10 3.37
C LEU A 155 12.85 12.04 2.28
N PHE A 156 12.09 12.21 1.20
CA PHE A 156 12.37 13.14 0.12
C PHE A 156 11.62 14.49 0.24
N HIS A 157 10.84 14.70 1.30
CA HIS A 157 9.95 15.85 1.48
C HIS A 157 10.64 17.19 1.14
N GLY A 158 11.83 17.46 1.68
CA GLY A 158 12.56 18.72 1.42
C GLY A 158 12.95 18.91 -0.05
N ARG A 159 13.30 17.83 -0.73
CA ARG A 159 13.68 17.84 -2.16
C ARG A 159 12.45 17.97 -3.06
N LEU A 160 11.36 17.29 -2.74
CA LEU A 160 10.09 17.37 -3.45
C LEU A 160 9.44 18.76 -3.34
N ALA A 161 9.54 19.40 -2.17
CA ALA A 161 8.97 20.73 -1.94
C ALA A 161 9.70 21.86 -2.67
N LEU A 162 11.00 21.70 -2.95
CA LEU A 162 11.87 22.75 -3.51
C LEU A 162 12.06 22.66 -5.03
N ARG A 163 11.68 21.59 -5.69
CA ARG A 163 11.95 21.34 -7.10
C ARG A 163 10.71 21.39 -7.97
N ARG A 164 10.92 21.86 -9.21
CA ARG A 164 9.91 21.77 -10.28
C ARG A 164 9.78 20.35 -10.87
N GLU A 165 10.80 19.50 -10.67
CA GLU A 165 10.88 18.14 -11.15
C GLU A 165 11.11 17.17 -9.99
N ASP A 166 10.52 15.98 -10.08
CA ASP A 166 10.67 14.95 -9.07
C ASP A 166 12.12 14.42 -9.07
N PRO A 167 12.75 14.20 -7.91
CA PRO A 167 14.11 13.67 -7.83
C PRO A 167 14.20 12.30 -8.51
N SER A 168 15.22 12.11 -9.37
CA SER A 168 15.41 10.85 -10.12
C SER A 168 15.52 9.63 -9.23
N GLU A 169 16.13 9.77 -8.05
CA GLU A 169 16.25 8.71 -7.07
C GLU A 169 14.89 8.31 -6.49
N PHE A 170 14.01 9.29 -6.21
CA PHE A 170 12.65 9.01 -5.75
C PHE A 170 11.84 8.29 -6.82
N THR A 171 11.89 8.78 -8.05
CA THR A 171 11.19 8.13 -9.17
C THR A 171 11.72 6.72 -9.41
N GLY A 172 13.03 6.49 -9.27
CA GLY A 172 13.66 5.18 -9.35
C GLY A 172 13.14 4.19 -8.29
N VAL A 173 13.04 4.62 -7.03
CA VAL A 173 12.48 3.81 -5.93
C VAL A 173 11.05 3.39 -6.24
N VAL A 174 10.19 4.35 -6.61
CA VAL A 174 8.78 4.08 -6.89
C VAL A 174 8.61 3.13 -8.07
N SER A 175 9.38 3.37 -9.16
CA SER A 175 9.35 2.52 -10.36
C SER A 175 9.76 1.09 -10.03
N ARG A 176 10.85 0.91 -9.28
CA ARG A 176 11.37 -0.42 -8.94
C ARG A 176 10.42 -1.19 -8.02
N LEU A 177 9.86 -0.55 -6.98
CA LEU A 177 8.85 -1.19 -6.11
C LEU A 177 7.61 -1.61 -6.91
N ARG A 178 7.13 -0.74 -7.82
CA ARG A 178 5.99 -1.03 -8.67
C ARG A 178 6.25 -2.20 -9.61
N GLU A 179 7.42 -2.22 -10.26
CA GLU A 179 7.86 -3.30 -11.15
C GLU A 179 7.92 -4.64 -10.41
N LEU A 180 8.61 -4.70 -9.26
CA LEU A 180 8.71 -5.89 -8.42
C LEU A 180 7.34 -6.44 -8.03
N CYS A 181 6.42 -5.57 -7.58
CA CYS A 181 5.09 -6.00 -7.17
C CYS A 181 4.25 -6.47 -8.36
N PHE A 182 4.37 -5.79 -9.52
CA PHE A 182 3.68 -6.20 -10.74
C PHE A 182 4.16 -7.57 -11.23
N GLU A 183 5.48 -7.79 -11.34
CA GLU A 183 6.06 -9.06 -11.80
C GLU A 183 5.73 -10.24 -10.89
N ARG A 184 5.63 -9.99 -9.58
CA ARG A 184 5.32 -11.02 -8.58
C ARG A 184 3.82 -11.20 -8.32
N GLY A 185 2.96 -10.38 -8.94
CA GLY A 185 1.52 -10.40 -8.68
C GLY A 185 1.17 -10.04 -7.23
N VAL A 186 1.89 -9.09 -6.64
CA VAL A 186 1.72 -8.62 -5.26
C VAL A 186 1.07 -7.25 -5.27
N VAL A 187 0.19 -6.95 -4.32
CA VAL A 187 -0.38 -5.62 -4.14
C VAL A 187 0.71 -4.67 -3.64
N LEU A 188 0.86 -3.49 -4.28
CA LEU A 188 1.64 -2.39 -3.72
C LEU A 188 0.67 -1.35 -3.14
N ALA A 189 0.75 -1.08 -1.83
CA ALA A 189 -0.02 -0.03 -1.17
C ALA A 189 0.93 0.95 -0.48
N ALA A 190 0.75 2.25 -0.70
CA ALA A 190 1.58 3.25 -0.04
C ALA A 190 0.74 4.34 0.60
N SER A 191 1.25 4.92 1.68
CA SER A 191 0.74 6.16 2.25
C SER A 191 1.64 7.34 1.95
N CYS A 192 1.07 8.54 1.88
CA CYS A 192 1.79 9.80 1.87
C CYS A 192 0.94 10.93 2.47
N ARG A 193 1.54 12.10 2.61
CA ARG A 193 0.86 13.31 3.06
C ARG A 193 0.16 14.02 1.90
N PRO A 194 -0.79 14.91 2.17
CA PRO A 194 -1.27 15.85 1.18
C PRO A 194 -0.23 16.92 0.89
N SER A 195 -0.16 17.39 -0.33
CA SER A 195 0.64 18.54 -0.76
C SER A 195 -0.27 19.67 -1.20
N GLY A 196 -0.06 20.86 -0.61
CA GLY A 196 -0.84 22.04 -0.96
C GLY A 196 -2.29 22.03 -0.47
N ARG A 197 -3.10 22.93 -1.05
CA ARG A 197 -4.52 23.11 -0.74
C ARG A 197 -5.32 22.97 -2.02
N GLY A 198 -6.06 21.88 -2.17
CA GLY A 198 -6.93 21.63 -3.32
C GLY A 198 -8.37 21.33 -2.89
N ARG A 199 -9.32 21.47 -3.82
CA ARG A 199 -10.72 21.07 -3.63
C ARG A 199 -11.19 20.25 -4.83
N PRO A 200 -11.91 19.13 -4.66
CA PRO A 200 -12.39 18.58 -3.36
C PRO A 200 -11.30 17.95 -2.51
N ALA A 201 -10.14 17.57 -3.10
CA ALA A 201 -9.01 16.96 -2.43
C ALA A 201 -7.73 17.71 -2.79
N PRO A 202 -6.76 17.88 -1.85
CA PRO A 202 -5.41 18.34 -2.16
C PRO A 202 -4.70 17.29 -3.04
N GLU A 203 -3.55 17.64 -3.59
CA GLU A 203 -2.71 16.66 -4.28
C GLU A 203 -1.93 15.79 -3.27
N PRO A 204 -1.59 14.53 -3.61
CA PRO A 204 -0.68 13.74 -2.80
C PRO A 204 0.75 14.30 -2.88
N GLU A 205 1.50 14.21 -1.79
CA GLU A 205 2.94 14.45 -1.78
C GLU A 205 3.65 13.42 -2.66
N GLY A 206 4.71 13.84 -3.36
CA GLY A 206 5.45 12.96 -4.29
C GLY A 206 5.31 13.36 -5.75
N GLY A 207 4.63 14.50 -6.00
CA GLY A 207 4.61 15.17 -7.29
C GLY A 207 3.79 14.46 -8.37
N SER A 208 4.01 14.90 -9.62
CA SER A 208 3.26 14.39 -10.76
C SER A 208 3.61 12.94 -11.08
N PHE A 209 4.88 12.55 -10.89
CA PHE A 209 5.31 11.19 -11.15
C PHE A 209 4.55 10.17 -10.29
N LEU A 210 4.46 10.40 -8.96
CA LEU A 210 3.76 9.48 -8.06
C LEU A 210 2.27 9.33 -8.42
N ARG A 211 1.62 10.43 -8.81
CA ARG A 211 0.23 10.40 -9.31
C ARG A 211 0.07 9.57 -10.58
N HIS A 212 1.04 9.65 -11.49
CA HIS A 212 1.03 8.83 -12.71
C HIS A 212 1.35 7.36 -12.43
N ALA A 213 2.30 7.09 -11.55
CA ALA A 213 2.74 5.74 -11.20
C ALA A 213 1.64 4.92 -10.49
N ALA A 214 0.86 5.54 -9.59
CA ALA A 214 -0.23 4.86 -8.91
C ALA A 214 -1.40 4.53 -9.85
N ASN A 215 -1.96 3.33 -9.73
CA ASN A 215 -3.14 2.89 -10.47
C ASN A 215 -4.42 3.41 -9.81
N VAL A 216 -4.49 3.35 -8.49
CA VAL A 216 -5.63 3.81 -7.68
C VAL A 216 -5.13 4.84 -6.68
N ILE A 217 -5.84 5.96 -6.54
CA ILE A 217 -5.50 7.03 -5.59
C ILE A 217 -6.75 7.38 -4.78
N VAL A 218 -6.61 7.28 -3.46
CA VAL A 218 -7.68 7.58 -2.51
C VAL A 218 -7.24 8.67 -1.53
N TYR A 219 -8.05 9.72 -1.41
CA TYR A 219 -7.91 10.76 -0.40
C TYR A 219 -8.80 10.47 0.80
N LEU A 220 -8.21 10.34 1.98
CA LEU A 220 -8.90 10.08 3.25
C LEU A 220 -8.96 11.34 4.09
N ARG A 221 -10.15 11.70 4.57
CA ARG A 221 -10.37 12.89 5.39
C ARG A 221 -11.23 12.58 6.59
N ALA A 222 -10.69 12.79 7.79
CA ALA A 222 -11.49 12.80 9.01
C ALA A 222 -12.45 14.00 9.06
N SER A 223 -13.64 13.79 9.58
CA SER A 223 -14.56 14.87 9.86
C SER A 223 -14.01 15.76 11.01
N ARG A 224 -14.14 17.08 10.88
CA ARG A 224 -13.76 18.02 11.94
C ARG A 224 -14.59 17.83 13.24
N ARG A 225 -15.75 17.21 13.12
CA ARG A 225 -16.64 16.91 14.27
C ARG A 225 -16.34 15.54 14.90
N GLY A 226 -15.35 14.80 14.37
CA GLY A 226 -15.00 13.45 14.78
C GLY A 226 -15.99 12.38 14.27
N GLY A 227 -15.63 11.12 14.47
CA GLY A 227 -16.49 9.97 14.27
C GLY A 227 -16.80 9.56 12.81
N THR A 228 -16.36 10.32 11.82
CA THR A 228 -16.63 10.00 10.39
C THR A 228 -15.41 10.24 9.53
N VAL A 229 -15.11 9.28 8.66
CA VAL A 229 -14.09 9.36 7.61
C VAL A 229 -14.76 9.45 6.25
N SER A 230 -14.29 10.35 5.40
CA SER A 230 -14.68 10.42 3.99
C SER A 230 -13.52 9.95 3.13
N ALA A 231 -13.77 9.00 2.23
CA ALA A 231 -12.83 8.50 1.24
C ALA A 231 -13.24 9.00 -0.14
N TYR A 232 -12.35 9.73 -0.81
CA TYR A 232 -12.53 10.25 -2.17
C TYR A 232 -11.66 9.45 -3.13
N LEU A 233 -12.26 8.83 -4.14
CA LEU A 233 -11.56 8.10 -5.19
C LEU A 233 -11.07 9.08 -6.25
N VAL A 234 -9.83 9.51 -6.13
CA VAL A 234 -9.21 10.54 -6.99
C VAL A 234 -8.84 9.96 -8.34
N LYS A 235 -8.38 8.71 -8.38
CA LYS A 235 -7.98 8.00 -9.60
C LYS A 235 -8.32 6.53 -9.49
N HIS A 236 -8.83 5.96 -10.59
CA HIS A 236 -9.09 4.52 -10.72
C HIS A 236 -8.89 4.08 -12.17
N PRO A 237 -8.44 2.83 -12.46
CA PRO A 237 -8.35 2.31 -13.83
C PRO A 237 -9.70 2.32 -14.56
N ASP A 238 -10.78 2.00 -13.85
CA ASP A 238 -12.15 2.23 -14.33
C ASP A 238 -12.52 3.71 -14.12
N SER A 239 -12.51 4.48 -15.18
CA SER A 239 -12.82 5.91 -15.14
C SER A 239 -14.22 6.23 -14.61
N ALA A 240 -15.20 5.31 -14.74
CA ALA A 240 -16.54 5.48 -14.21
C ALA A 240 -16.61 5.48 -12.68
N ARG A 241 -15.57 4.97 -12.01
CA ARG A 241 -15.44 5.00 -10.56
C ARG A 241 -14.76 6.26 -10.05
N SER A 242 -13.87 6.88 -10.83
CA SER A 242 -13.13 8.10 -10.42
C SER A 242 -14.09 9.23 -10.06
N GLY A 243 -13.75 10.00 -9.02
CA GLY A 243 -14.58 11.10 -8.50
C GLY A 243 -15.70 10.67 -7.54
N ARG A 244 -15.89 9.38 -7.31
CA ARG A 244 -16.84 8.90 -6.28
C ARG A 244 -16.29 9.12 -4.87
N MET A 245 -17.21 9.18 -3.92
CA MET A 245 -16.91 9.34 -2.49
C MET A 245 -17.82 8.43 -1.68
N VAL A 246 -17.28 7.90 -0.59
CA VAL A 246 -18.03 7.25 0.48
C VAL A 246 -17.68 7.89 1.80
N SER A 247 -18.58 7.77 2.78
CA SER A 247 -18.32 8.17 4.17
C SER A 247 -18.74 7.02 5.07
N PHE A 248 -17.94 6.76 6.08
CA PHE A 248 -18.16 5.70 7.07
C PHE A 248 -17.74 6.19 8.45
N SER A 249 -18.22 5.53 9.51
CA SER A 249 -17.82 5.88 10.87
C SER A 249 -16.39 5.40 11.14
N GLU A 250 -15.65 6.15 11.98
CA GLU A 250 -14.34 5.70 12.48
C GLU A 250 -14.47 4.39 13.26
N GLU A 251 -15.59 4.19 13.97
CA GLU A 251 -15.92 2.94 14.66
C GLU A 251 -16.29 1.81 13.68
N GLY A 252 -16.94 2.11 12.55
CA GLY A 252 -17.23 1.16 11.48
C GLY A 252 -15.97 0.69 10.73
N TRP A 253 -14.85 1.34 10.96
CA TRP A 253 -13.52 0.85 10.60
C TRP A 253 -12.92 -0.07 11.69
N ALA A 254 -13.56 -0.18 12.86
CA ALA A 254 -13.26 -1.28 13.76
C ALA A 254 -13.75 -2.59 13.12
N TRP A 255 -12.95 -3.64 13.14
CA TRP A 255 -13.36 -5.00 12.77
C TRP A 255 -14.70 -5.27 13.46
N GLY A 256 -15.71 -5.61 12.67
CA GLY A 256 -17.09 -5.66 13.11
C GLY A 256 -17.27 -6.42 14.41
N GLY A 257 -17.94 -5.74 15.33
CA GLY A 257 -18.54 -6.38 16.50
C GLY A 257 -19.73 -7.25 16.06
#